data_87b38f4973058563ae7a4c2053881f90
#
_entry.id   87b38f4973058563ae7a4c2053881f90
#
_cell.length_a   1.000
_cell.length_b   1.000
_cell.length_c   1.000
_cell.angle_alpha   90.00
_cell.angle_beta   90.00
_cell.angle_gamma   90.00
#
_symmetry.space_group_name_H-M   'P 1'
#
loop_
_entity.id
_entity.type
_entity.pdbx_description
1 polymer ?
#
loop_
_entity_poly.entity_id
_entity_poly.type
_entity_poly.pdbx_seq_one_letter_code
_entity_poly.pdbx_strand_id
1 'polypeptide(L)'
;LSIIVPVRNETDSLEDIFNYFTKNLIEEDYEVLIINDFSEDDTLFKAKQLIERNANFKVFDNKKKGLGGAINLGIANVSGDFVTIMMADRSDDIEDLKKYYKLIKSENLDAVLGSRFLKDSKVSDYPIQKLILNRIFNFFVSLIFFNKYNDYTNAFKIYKKKVLLEIMPLISESFNIF
;
A
#
# COMPACT_ATOMS: atom_id res chain seq x y z
N LEU A 1 -1.70 12.10 -5.75
CA LEU A 1 -1.69 10.84 -4.99
C LEU A 1 -0.64 9.90 -5.56
N SER A 2 0.22 9.33 -4.71
CA SER A 2 1.18 8.28 -5.12
C SER A 2 0.77 6.93 -4.52
N ILE A 3 0.70 5.91 -5.37
CA ILE A 3 0.34 4.54 -4.99
C ILE A 3 1.58 3.66 -5.23
N ILE A 4 2.13 3.11 -4.16
CA ILE A 4 3.26 2.17 -4.22
C ILE A 4 2.70 0.76 -4.29
N VAL A 5 3.09 0.02 -5.31
CA VAL A 5 2.66 -1.37 -5.53
C VAL A 5 3.90 -2.27 -5.59
N PRO A 6 4.30 -2.89 -4.47
CA PRO A 6 5.34 -3.91 -4.49
C PRO A 6 4.85 -5.15 -5.24
N VAL A 7 5.67 -5.67 -6.14
CA VAL A 7 5.36 -6.87 -6.93
C VAL A 7 6.49 -7.87 -6.87
N ARG A 8 6.14 -9.15 -6.76
CA ARG A 8 7.10 -10.24 -6.83
C ARG A 8 6.46 -11.49 -7.42
N ASN A 9 6.90 -11.90 -8.61
CA ASN A 9 6.36 -13.03 -9.38
C ASN A 9 4.85 -12.86 -9.64
N GLU A 10 4.48 -11.70 -10.19
CA GLU A 10 3.09 -11.27 -10.42
C GLU A 10 2.78 -11.10 -11.92
N THR A 11 3.47 -11.84 -12.79
CA THR A 11 3.32 -11.73 -14.25
C THR A 11 1.85 -11.82 -14.69
N ASP A 12 1.08 -12.75 -14.10
CA ASP A 12 -0.31 -12.98 -14.50
C ASP A 12 -1.27 -11.90 -14.02
N SER A 13 -1.01 -11.28 -12.88
CA SER A 13 -1.89 -10.28 -12.25
C SER A 13 -1.60 -8.84 -12.68
N LEU A 14 -0.44 -8.55 -13.28
CA LEU A 14 -0.02 -7.18 -13.62
C LEU A 14 -0.98 -6.45 -14.55
N GLU A 15 -1.51 -7.11 -15.57
CA GLU A 15 -2.47 -6.50 -16.52
C GLU A 15 -3.77 -6.13 -15.80
N ASP A 16 -4.22 -6.98 -14.89
CA ASP A 16 -5.42 -6.74 -14.09
C ASP A 16 -5.22 -5.56 -13.12
N ILE A 17 -4.06 -5.48 -12.49
CA ILE A 17 -3.68 -4.38 -11.60
C ILE A 17 -3.64 -3.06 -12.37
N PHE A 18 -2.99 -3.05 -13.54
CA PHE A 18 -2.92 -1.90 -14.42
C PHE A 18 -4.31 -1.41 -14.81
N ASN A 19 -5.16 -2.32 -15.28
CA ASN A 19 -6.52 -2.01 -15.68
C ASN A 19 -7.38 -1.55 -14.48
N TYR A 20 -7.15 -2.11 -13.29
CA TYR A 20 -7.86 -1.74 -12.07
C TYR A 20 -7.62 -0.28 -11.72
N PHE A 21 -6.38 0.17 -11.66
CA PHE A 21 -6.07 1.57 -11.40
C PHE A 21 -6.53 2.50 -12.53
N THR A 22 -6.23 2.15 -13.78
CA THR A 22 -6.58 2.98 -14.94
C THR A 22 -8.08 3.24 -15.04
N LYS A 23 -8.91 2.24 -14.75
CA LYS A 23 -10.38 2.39 -14.84
C LYS A 23 -10.97 3.15 -13.67
N ASN A 24 -10.41 3.02 -12.49
CA ASN A 24 -11.04 3.53 -11.26
C ASN A 24 -10.50 4.87 -10.80
N LEU A 25 -9.33 5.33 -11.30
CA LEU A 25 -8.72 6.60 -10.90
C LEU A 25 -8.70 7.64 -12.04
N ILE A 26 -9.61 7.54 -13.01
CA ILE A 26 -9.65 8.44 -14.18
C ILE A 26 -9.76 9.92 -13.80
N GLU A 27 -10.50 10.23 -12.74
CA GLU A 27 -10.77 11.60 -12.29
C GLU A 27 -9.73 12.13 -11.28
N GLU A 28 -8.76 11.31 -10.89
CA GLU A 28 -7.78 11.67 -9.87
C GLU A 28 -6.44 12.02 -10.50
N ASP A 29 -5.74 12.98 -9.90
CA ASP A 29 -4.31 13.21 -10.18
C ASP A 29 -3.49 12.20 -9.39
N TYR A 30 -3.00 11.16 -10.08
CA TYR A 30 -2.30 10.04 -9.45
C TYR A 30 -1.08 9.56 -10.23
N GLU A 31 -0.20 8.90 -9.52
CA GLU A 31 0.85 8.04 -10.08
C GLU A 31 0.85 6.67 -9.38
N VAL A 32 1.24 5.65 -10.11
CA VAL A 32 1.44 4.28 -9.60
C VAL A 32 2.90 3.91 -9.77
N LEU A 33 3.57 3.58 -8.67
CA LEU A 33 4.95 3.11 -8.67
C LEU A 33 4.95 1.59 -8.47
N ILE A 34 5.18 0.85 -9.54
CA ILE A 34 5.38 -0.60 -9.50
C ILE A 34 6.81 -0.86 -9.07
N ILE A 35 6.99 -1.53 -7.94
CA ILE A 35 8.32 -1.83 -7.39
C ILE A 35 8.57 -3.34 -7.52
N ASN A 36 9.40 -3.72 -8.49
CA ASN A 36 9.80 -5.11 -8.66
C ASN A 36 10.74 -5.55 -7.54
N ASP A 37 10.30 -6.51 -6.71
CA ASP A 37 11.10 -7.04 -5.60
C ASP A 37 11.72 -8.41 -5.97
N PHE A 38 12.73 -8.38 -6.82
CA PHE A 38 13.46 -9.59 -7.23
C PHE A 38 12.56 -10.68 -7.80
N SER A 39 11.66 -10.33 -8.73
CA SER A 39 10.91 -11.33 -9.50
C SER A 39 11.84 -12.18 -10.35
N GLU A 40 11.55 -13.48 -10.41
CA GLU A 40 12.31 -14.49 -11.18
C GLU A 40 11.58 -14.88 -12.48
N ASP A 41 10.36 -14.36 -12.66
CA ASP A 41 9.50 -14.53 -13.83
C ASP A 41 9.52 -13.25 -14.72
N ASP A 42 8.60 -13.17 -15.69
CA ASP A 42 8.49 -12.04 -16.62
C ASP A 42 7.85 -10.79 -16.03
N THR A 43 7.65 -10.70 -14.71
CA THR A 43 6.99 -9.55 -14.02
C THR A 43 7.63 -8.21 -14.40
N LEU A 44 8.96 -8.08 -14.28
CA LEU A 44 9.65 -6.81 -14.59
C LEU A 44 9.52 -6.43 -16.06
N PHE A 45 9.64 -7.41 -16.96
CA PHE A 45 9.51 -7.19 -18.41
C PHE A 45 8.10 -6.70 -18.74
N LYS A 46 7.07 -7.39 -18.26
CA LYS A 46 5.67 -7.02 -18.47
C LYS A 46 5.33 -5.66 -17.86
N ALA A 47 5.82 -5.37 -16.66
CA ALA A 47 5.64 -4.07 -16.04
C ALA A 47 6.21 -2.93 -16.89
N LYS A 48 7.41 -3.10 -17.48
CA LYS A 48 8.00 -2.12 -18.41
C LYS A 48 7.16 -1.90 -19.66
N GLN A 49 6.53 -2.93 -20.21
CA GLN A 49 5.62 -2.79 -21.35
C GLN A 49 4.34 -2.02 -20.98
N LEU A 50 3.81 -2.24 -19.77
CA LEU A 50 2.58 -1.59 -19.32
C LEU A 50 2.75 -0.09 -19.10
N ILE A 51 3.89 0.37 -18.59
CA ILE A 51 4.12 1.80 -18.38
C ILE A 51 4.20 2.60 -19.67
N GLU A 52 4.52 1.98 -20.81
CA GLU A 52 4.48 2.64 -22.13
C GLU A 52 3.06 3.02 -22.53
N ARG A 53 2.05 2.39 -21.96
CA ARG A 53 0.62 2.60 -22.24
C ARG A 53 -0.01 3.73 -21.42
N ASN A 54 0.61 4.14 -20.30
CA ASN A 54 0.05 5.17 -19.43
C ASN A 54 1.17 5.87 -18.62
N ALA A 55 1.33 7.16 -18.84
CA ALA A 55 2.37 7.99 -18.21
C ALA A 55 2.25 8.11 -16.68
N ASN A 56 1.09 7.77 -16.10
CA ASN A 56 0.91 7.76 -14.64
C ASN A 56 1.60 6.58 -13.97
N PHE A 57 2.10 5.60 -14.72
CA PHE A 57 2.77 4.44 -14.18
C PHE A 57 4.29 4.56 -14.31
N LYS A 58 4.99 4.16 -13.27
CA LYS A 58 6.45 4.09 -13.21
C LYS A 58 6.88 2.72 -12.70
N VAL A 59 8.03 2.22 -13.15
CA VAL A 59 8.59 0.95 -12.69
C VAL A 59 9.96 1.18 -12.10
N PHE A 60 10.21 0.60 -10.95
CA PHE A 60 11.49 0.59 -10.26
C PHE A 60 11.90 -0.84 -9.92
N ASP A 61 13.18 -1.14 -10.04
CA ASP A 61 13.75 -2.42 -9.70
C ASP A 61 14.45 -2.33 -8.35
N ASN A 62 13.95 -3.10 -7.37
CA ASN A 62 14.45 -3.04 -6.00
C ASN A 62 15.91 -3.51 -5.93
N LYS A 63 16.73 -2.86 -5.13
CA LYS A 63 18.14 -3.20 -4.92
C LYS A 63 18.38 -3.95 -3.61
N LYS A 64 17.38 -3.98 -2.74
CA LYS A 64 17.42 -4.62 -1.42
C LYS A 64 16.22 -5.54 -1.29
N LYS A 65 16.41 -6.83 -1.46
CA LYS A 65 15.34 -7.84 -1.47
C LYS A 65 14.49 -7.77 -0.20
N GLY A 66 13.19 -7.76 -0.39
CA GLY A 66 12.18 -7.78 0.66
C GLY A 66 11.20 -6.64 0.58
N LEU A 67 9.98 -6.87 1.08
CA LEU A 67 8.87 -5.93 1.02
C LEU A 67 9.25 -4.54 1.57
N GLY A 68 10.00 -4.51 2.67
CA GLY A 68 10.46 -3.25 3.24
C GLY A 68 11.41 -2.47 2.36
N GLY A 69 12.34 -3.15 1.69
CA GLY A 69 13.23 -2.55 0.71
C GLY A 69 12.44 -1.97 -0.47
N ALA A 70 11.46 -2.70 -0.97
CA ALA A 70 10.59 -2.24 -2.06
C ALA A 70 9.77 -1.00 -1.65
N ILE A 71 9.19 -0.99 -0.46
CA ILE A 71 8.42 0.15 0.06
C ILE A 71 9.32 1.38 0.26
N ASN A 72 10.51 1.22 0.86
CA ASN A 72 11.47 2.30 1.03
C ASN A 72 11.88 2.92 -0.32
N LEU A 73 12.12 2.07 -1.33
CA LEU A 73 12.41 2.54 -2.69
C LEU A 73 11.22 3.31 -3.27
N GLY A 74 9.99 2.82 -3.09
CA GLY A 74 8.77 3.51 -3.49
C GLY A 74 8.67 4.88 -2.85
N ILE A 75 8.75 4.97 -1.51
CA ILE A 75 8.66 6.24 -0.77
C ILE A 75 9.72 7.26 -1.23
N ALA A 76 10.93 6.80 -1.53
CA ALA A 76 11.99 7.67 -2.01
C ALA A 76 11.72 8.26 -3.41
N ASN A 77 10.82 7.66 -4.20
CA ASN A 77 10.54 8.06 -5.58
C ASN A 77 9.13 8.63 -5.82
N VAL A 78 8.29 8.75 -4.78
CA VAL A 78 6.96 9.35 -4.92
C VAL A 78 7.04 10.85 -5.20
N SER A 79 6.15 11.34 -6.08
CA SER A 79 6.04 12.77 -6.40
C SER A 79 4.82 13.45 -5.75
N GLY A 80 3.73 12.71 -5.50
CA GLY A 80 2.50 13.25 -4.94
C GLY A 80 2.61 13.58 -3.44
N ASP A 81 1.73 14.45 -2.96
CA ASP A 81 1.68 14.90 -1.55
C ASP A 81 1.12 13.84 -0.59
N PHE A 82 0.38 12.88 -1.11
CA PHE A 82 -0.22 11.78 -0.36
C PHE A 82 0.25 10.45 -0.91
N VAL A 83 0.57 9.52 -0.01
CA VAL A 83 1.20 8.24 -0.36
C VAL A 83 0.43 7.10 0.30
N THR A 84 0.13 6.07 -0.47
CA THR A 84 -0.42 4.80 0.00
C THR A 84 0.37 3.63 -0.56
N ILE A 85 0.29 2.50 0.14
CA ILE A 85 0.81 1.23 -0.34
C ILE A 85 -0.40 0.34 -0.60
N MET A 86 -0.47 -0.27 -1.77
CA MET A 86 -1.50 -1.25 -2.12
C MET A 86 -0.85 -2.53 -2.61
N MET A 87 -1.36 -3.66 -2.15
CA MET A 87 -0.81 -4.95 -2.52
C MET A 87 -1.28 -5.38 -3.92
N ALA A 88 -0.42 -6.10 -4.62
CA ALA A 88 -0.69 -6.56 -5.99
C ALA A 88 -1.83 -7.59 -6.09
N ASP A 89 -2.18 -8.25 -5.00
CA ASP A 89 -3.25 -9.24 -4.92
C ASP A 89 -4.67 -8.64 -4.91
N ARG A 90 -4.77 -7.31 -4.97
CA ARG A 90 -6.05 -6.56 -4.92
C ARG A 90 -6.86 -6.81 -3.65
N SER A 91 -6.20 -7.15 -2.55
CA SER A 91 -6.85 -7.27 -1.25
C SER A 91 -7.36 -5.93 -0.70
N ASP A 92 -6.81 -4.83 -1.21
CA ASP A 92 -7.19 -3.46 -0.86
C ASP A 92 -8.20 -2.89 -1.85
N ASP A 93 -9.28 -2.27 -1.34
CA ASP A 93 -10.35 -1.71 -2.18
C ASP A 93 -10.04 -0.27 -2.59
N ILE A 94 -10.13 0.00 -3.91
CA ILE A 94 -9.87 1.34 -4.46
C ILE A 94 -10.94 2.36 -4.06
N GLU A 95 -12.18 1.95 -3.79
CA GLU A 95 -13.22 2.84 -3.30
C GLU A 95 -12.92 3.26 -1.85
N ASP A 96 -12.30 2.40 -1.05
CA ASP A 96 -11.80 2.79 0.27
C ASP A 96 -10.59 3.73 0.14
N LEU A 97 -9.70 3.52 -0.84
CA LEU A 97 -8.62 4.48 -1.13
C LEU A 97 -9.17 5.87 -1.44
N LYS A 98 -10.19 5.98 -2.29
CA LYS A 98 -10.84 7.26 -2.61
C LYS A 98 -11.42 7.94 -1.37
N LYS A 99 -12.07 7.17 -0.49
CA LYS A 99 -12.58 7.68 0.80
C LYS A 99 -11.45 8.20 1.69
N TYR A 100 -10.35 7.45 1.82
CA TYR A 100 -9.18 7.86 2.60
C TYR A 100 -8.55 9.12 2.01
N TYR A 101 -8.39 9.17 0.69
CA TYR A 101 -7.83 10.32 -0.01
C TYR A 101 -8.68 11.59 0.17
N LYS A 102 -10.00 11.45 0.07
CA LYS A 102 -10.93 12.54 0.35
C LYS A 102 -10.84 13.00 1.81
N LEU A 103 -10.81 12.06 2.75
CA LEU A 103 -10.77 12.35 4.18
C LEU A 103 -9.46 13.03 4.59
N ILE A 104 -8.31 12.53 4.14
CA ILE A 104 -7.01 13.11 4.50
C ILE A 104 -6.88 14.55 3.98
N LYS A 105 -7.47 14.86 2.82
CA LYS A 105 -7.47 16.20 2.24
C LYS A 105 -8.43 17.13 2.97
N SER A 106 -9.69 16.72 3.18
CA SER A 106 -10.73 17.57 3.74
C SER A 106 -10.47 17.94 5.20
N GLU A 107 -9.97 17.00 5.98
CA GLU A 107 -9.66 17.17 7.41
C GLU A 107 -8.20 17.57 7.67
N ASN A 108 -7.39 17.72 6.62
CA ASN A 108 -5.97 18.05 6.70
C ASN A 108 -5.18 17.13 7.65
N LEU A 109 -5.51 15.82 7.64
CA LEU A 109 -4.91 14.83 8.52
C LEU A 109 -3.50 14.44 8.06
N ASP A 110 -2.66 13.97 8.97
CA ASP A 110 -1.32 13.47 8.65
C ASP A 110 -1.33 12.04 8.12
N ALA A 111 -2.33 11.24 8.55
CA ALA A 111 -2.57 9.89 8.05
C ALA A 111 -4.04 9.50 8.21
N VAL A 112 -4.51 8.56 7.35
CA VAL A 112 -5.76 7.82 7.54
C VAL A 112 -5.43 6.34 7.55
N LEU A 113 -5.87 5.65 8.59
CA LEU A 113 -5.54 4.26 8.85
C LEU A 113 -6.79 3.40 8.66
N GLY A 114 -6.75 2.46 7.73
CA GLY A 114 -7.82 1.52 7.51
C GLY A 114 -7.89 0.46 8.62
N SER A 115 -9.09 0.02 8.95
CA SER A 115 -9.29 -1.07 9.90
C SER A 115 -10.24 -2.11 9.35
N ARG A 116 -9.80 -3.37 9.38
CA ARG A 116 -10.60 -4.56 9.04
C ARG A 116 -11.64 -4.91 10.12
N PHE A 117 -11.58 -4.26 11.28
CA PHE A 117 -12.36 -4.58 12.48
C PHE A 117 -13.42 -3.54 12.82
N LEU A 118 -13.77 -2.68 11.87
CA LEU A 118 -14.93 -1.80 11.98
C LEU A 118 -16.22 -2.57 11.74
N LYS A 119 -17.35 -2.05 12.25
CA LYS A 119 -18.65 -2.73 12.19
C LYS A 119 -19.08 -3.09 10.76
N ASP A 120 -18.73 -2.23 9.79
CA ASP A 120 -19.14 -2.37 8.38
C ASP A 120 -18.01 -2.92 7.49
N SER A 121 -16.86 -3.31 8.08
CA SER A 121 -15.76 -3.88 7.34
C SER A 121 -16.09 -5.32 6.90
N LYS A 122 -15.74 -5.63 5.65
CA LYS A 122 -15.82 -6.98 5.11
C LYS A 122 -14.43 -7.59 5.10
N VAL A 123 -14.27 -8.70 5.80
CA VAL A 123 -13.05 -9.52 5.76
C VAL A 123 -13.44 -10.87 5.20
N SER A 124 -13.04 -11.16 3.95
CA SER A 124 -13.23 -12.45 3.32
C SER A 124 -12.00 -13.32 3.49
N ASP A 125 -12.22 -14.63 3.61
CA ASP A 125 -11.17 -15.67 3.57
C ASP A 125 -10.03 -15.52 4.58
N TYR A 126 -10.26 -14.81 5.70
CA TYR A 126 -9.25 -14.61 6.73
C TYR A 126 -9.24 -15.76 7.73
N PRO A 127 -8.14 -16.52 7.89
CA PRO A 127 -8.08 -17.66 8.80
C PRO A 127 -8.41 -17.25 10.25
N ILE A 128 -9.33 -17.97 10.90
CA ILE A 128 -9.82 -17.67 12.26
C ILE A 128 -8.66 -17.55 13.27
N GLN A 129 -7.66 -18.41 13.17
CA GLN A 129 -6.50 -18.39 14.06
C GLN A 129 -5.71 -17.06 13.93
N LYS A 130 -5.47 -16.60 12.69
CA LYS A 130 -4.84 -15.30 12.44
C LYS A 130 -5.71 -14.15 12.95
N LEU A 131 -7.04 -14.25 12.79
CA LEU A 131 -7.96 -13.25 13.28
C LEU A 131 -7.85 -13.08 14.80
N ILE A 132 -7.89 -14.18 15.54
CA ILE A 132 -7.78 -14.17 17.01
C ILE A 132 -6.44 -13.57 17.45
N LEU A 133 -5.33 -14.04 16.87
CA LEU A 133 -4.01 -13.52 17.19
C LEU A 133 -3.88 -12.02 16.89
N ASN A 134 -4.38 -11.57 15.75
CA ASN A 134 -4.38 -10.16 15.42
C ASN A 134 -5.22 -9.31 16.37
N ARG A 135 -6.39 -9.81 16.78
CA ARG A 135 -7.24 -9.13 17.77
C ARG A 135 -6.54 -8.98 19.12
N ILE A 136 -5.92 -10.06 19.59
CA ILE A 136 -5.16 -10.07 20.85
C ILE A 136 -3.98 -9.07 20.74
N PHE A 137 -3.19 -9.15 19.70
CA PHE A 137 -2.06 -8.23 19.48
C PHE A 137 -2.55 -6.77 19.44
N ASN A 138 -3.55 -6.46 18.64
CA ASN A 138 -4.07 -5.10 18.51
C ASN A 138 -4.64 -4.58 19.85
N PHE A 139 -5.27 -5.43 20.65
CA PHE A 139 -5.73 -5.08 21.99
C PHE A 139 -4.56 -4.67 22.90
N PHE A 140 -3.50 -5.46 22.96
CA PHE A 140 -2.31 -5.12 23.77
C PHE A 140 -1.63 -3.84 23.28
N VAL A 141 -1.48 -3.65 21.98
CA VAL A 141 -0.90 -2.42 21.42
C VAL A 141 -1.76 -1.21 21.76
N SER A 142 -3.07 -1.28 21.62
CA SER A 142 -3.98 -0.18 21.97
C SER A 142 -3.91 0.15 23.47
N LEU A 143 -3.72 -0.85 24.33
CA LEU A 143 -3.55 -0.65 25.77
C LEU A 143 -2.23 0.05 26.09
N ILE A 144 -1.14 -0.36 25.46
CA ILE A 144 0.20 0.23 25.67
C ILE A 144 0.23 1.71 25.22
N PHE A 145 -0.38 2.01 24.08
CA PHE A 145 -0.38 3.36 23.51
C PHE A 145 -1.58 4.21 23.94
N PHE A 146 -2.46 3.70 24.81
CA PHE A 146 -3.63 4.40 25.32
C PHE A 146 -4.51 5.01 24.22
N ASN A 147 -4.67 4.32 23.09
CA ASN A 147 -5.48 4.81 21.98
C ASN A 147 -6.60 3.82 21.58
N LYS A 148 -7.54 4.29 20.75
CA LYS A 148 -8.71 3.51 20.33
C LYS A 148 -8.53 2.81 18.97
N TYR A 149 -7.38 2.93 18.33
CA TYR A 149 -7.14 2.27 17.06
C TYR A 149 -7.03 0.74 17.30
N ASN A 150 -7.65 -0.04 16.42
CA ASN A 150 -7.87 -1.46 16.67
C ASN A 150 -7.28 -2.40 15.59
N ASP A 151 -6.51 -1.86 14.62
CA ASP A 151 -5.90 -2.65 13.55
C ASP A 151 -4.52 -2.13 13.11
N TYR A 152 -3.55 -2.15 14.01
CA TYR A 152 -2.18 -1.71 13.75
C TYR A 152 -1.49 -2.51 12.64
N THR A 153 -1.92 -3.78 12.44
CA THR A 153 -1.33 -4.70 11.46
C THR A 153 -1.88 -4.54 10.05
N ASN A 154 -2.89 -3.68 9.84
CA ASN A 154 -3.37 -3.39 8.50
C ASN A 154 -2.35 -2.52 7.74
N ALA A 155 -1.89 -3.00 6.58
CA ALA A 155 -0.96 -2.26 5.73
C ALA A 155 -1.65 -1.12 4.96
N PHE A 156 -2.96 -1.24 4.69
CA PHE A 156 -3.71 -0.28 3.90
C PHE A 156 -3.97 1.02 4.67
N LYS A 157 -3.14 2.00 4.37
CA LYS A 157 -3.10 3.32 5.02
C LYS A 157 -2.70 4.36 3.99
N ILE A 158 -3.12 5.61 4.18
CA ILE A 158 -2.66 6.75 3.40
C ILE A 158 -2.00 7.78 4.33
N TYR A 159 -0.92 8.37 3.88
CA TYR A 159 -0.12 9.32 4.63
C TYR A 159 0.16 10.57 3.82
N LYS A 160 0.34 11.72 4.49
CA LYS A 160 1.07 12.81 3.86
C LYS A 160 2.51 12.38 3.59
N LYS A 161 3.02 12.66 2.38
CA LYS A 161 4.42 12.40 2.02
C LYS A 161 5.40 12.97 3.04
N LYS A 162 5.15 14.19 3.53
CA LYS A 162 5.97 14.85 4.54
C LYS A 162 6.17 13.97 5.78
N VAL A 163 5.09 13.38 6.29
CA VAL A 163 5.14 12.51 7.48
C VAL A 163 5.97 11.25 7.23
N LEU A 164 5.80 10.61 6.06
CA LEU A 164 6.62 9.45 5.70
C LEU A 164 8.11 9.81 5.64
N LEU A 165 8.46 10.96 5.06
CA LEU A 165 9.86 11.39 4.97
C LEU A 165 10.48 11.72 6.33
N GLU A 166 9.69 12.19 7.31
CA GLU A 166 10.16 12.45 8.66
C GLU A 166 10.50 11.16 9.45
N ILE A 167 9.82 10.05 9.15
CA ILE A 167 10.07 8.75 9.80
C ILE A 167 11.05 7.85 9.04
N MET A 168 11.51 8.28 7.87
CA MET A 168 12.51 7.54 7.08
C MET A 168 13.93 7.66 7.66
N PRO A 169 14.79 6.65 7.48
CA PRO A 169 14.48 5.35 6.87
C PRO A 169 13.67 4.48 7.82
N LEU A 170 12.76 3.68 7.27
CA LEU A 170 12.05 2.68 8.06
C LEU A 170 13.07 1.67 8.61
N ILE A 171 12.94 1.32 9.88
CA ILE A 171 13.94 0.55 10.65
C ILE A 171 14.15 -0.85 10.05
N SER A 172 13.13 -1.45 9.48
CA SER A 172 13.21 -2.79 8.93
C SER A 172 13.14 -2.78 7.42
N GLU A 173 14.13 -3.39 6.76
CA GLU A 173 14.11 -3.69 5.34
C GLU A 173 13.47 -5.07 5.07
N SER A 174 13.19 -5.83 6.12
CA SER A 174 12.52 -7.12 6.07
C SER A 174 11.00 -6.99 6.11
N PHE A 175 10.30 -8.12 6.10
CA PHE A 175 8.85 -8.22 5.91
C PHE A 175 7.98 -7.46 6.92
N ASN A 176 8.47 -7.13 8.11
CA ASN A 176 7.67 -6.69 9.26
C ASN A 176 7.75 -5.17 9.48
N ILE A 177 7.45 -4.37 8.47
CA ILE A 177 7.56 -2.91 8.57
C ILE A 177 6.34 -2.21 9.15
N PHE A 178 5.23 -2.90 9.23
CA PHE A 178 3.95 -2.31 9.62
C PHE A 178 3.57 -2.65 11.03
#